data_0c08138e5e79b366a95c1ecd779e7b2b
#
_entry.id   0c08138e5e79b366a95c1ecd779e7b2b
#
_cell.length_a   1.000
_cell.length_b   1.000
_cell.length_c   1.000
_cell.angle_alpha   90.00
_cell.angle_beta   90.00
_cell.angle_gamma   90.00
#
_symmetry.space_group_name_H-M   'P 1'
#
loop_
_entity.id
_entity.type
_entity.pdbx_description
1 polymer ?
#
loop_
_entity_poly.entity_id
_entity_poly.type
_entity_poly.pdbx_seq_one_letter_code
_entity_poly.pdbx_strand_id
1 'polypeptide(L)'
;MQIKRTMALILAALLASSAVACGSGDTKESGKTTEKDSTPVSSDETETAKETTPYETLGENDFGGRKFTIVDANVDGIQVNIPEDEMNGEVVNDALIVRDDAIKDRYNINIEYVRDDNVAMVKNSVLAGDNEYNLVYSNIYQFAPLATEEILADLCSFRDIDLSSKWWSPLMAEKLTLNDHLYFTASDIAPSIYQAPFCMFLNLKLWEDYNFDIDVYETVLEGKWTLDVLSGLTKDLDRDLNDDGKMSPKDDFFGVGMQSTDEAAVAFMESADLVMTELTADKTNLKLATLSGTDIADRFEKIQSIARNIKHEDINDIINYAFKEDRALFLQHKLESAGVHLRDMKSDYLILPMPKYSEDEDYISGVSGYVSSFAAVPATVDSDFTGFILEAMARYSNENLRPLSYDLVYKQKTSRDERSNEILDLIFDTLYIDFFVFYDFGGLRTAVTEIIFKDKPISSTIDRYSSAAQKAIDKLVENW
;
A
#
# COMPACT_ATOMS: atom_id res chain seq x y z
N MET A 1 -29.55 6.20 -24.66
CA MET A 1 -29.41 4.77 -25.00
C MET A 1 -28.59 4.49 -26.26
N GLN A 2 -28.53 5.38 -27.25
CA GLN A 2 -27.72 5.17 -28.49
C GLN A 2 -26.22 5.54 -28.30
N ILE A 3 -25.88 6.49 -27.44
CA ILE A 3 -24.51 6.95 -27.22
C ILE A 3 -23.68 5.91 -26.40
N LYS A 4 -24.30 5.22 -25.44
CA LYS A 4 -23.63 4.16 -24.64
C LYS A 4 -23.23 2.92 -25.47
N ARG A 5 -23.97 2.59 -26.52
CA ARG A 5 -23.64 1.49 -27.46
C ARG A 5 -22.49 1.82 -28.42
N THR A 6 -22.29 3.10 -28.72
CA THR A 6 -21.23 3.56 -29.62
C THR A 6 -19.87 3.61 -28.89
N MET A 7 -19.85 3.94 -27.61
CA MET A 7 -18.59 3.93 -26.81
C MET A 7 -18.08 2.52 -26.52
N ALA A 8 -18.96 1.55 -26.22
CA ALA A 8 -18.57 0.16 -26.03
C ALA A 8 -17.96 -0.47 -27.31
N LEU A 9 -18.43 -0.05 -28.47
CA LEU A 9 -17.91 -0.49 -29.79
C LEU A 9 -16.54 0.16 -30.11
N ILE A 10 -16.26 1.36 -29.62
CA ILE A 10 -14.98 2.04 -29.82
C ILE A 10 -13.89 1.42 -28.93
N LEU A 11 -14.20 1.05 -27.70
CA LEU A 11 -13.27 0.34 -26.82
C LEU A 11 -12.91 -1.06 -27.35
N ALA A 12 -13.89 -1.80 -27.86
CA ALA A 12 -13.66 -3.11 -28.49
C ALA A 12 -12.83 -3.03 -29.80
N ALA A 13 -12.89 -1.90 -30.51
CA ALA A 13 -12.12 -1.69 -31.74
C ALA A 13 -10.64 -1.32 -31.47
N LEU A 14 -10.33 -0.73 -30.33
CA LEU A 14 -8.95 -0.39 -29.92
C LEU A 14 -8.16 -1.60 -29.41
N LEU A 15 -8.82 -2.62 -28.89
CA LEU A 15 -8.19 -3.88 -28.46
C LEU A 15 -7.92 -4.86 -29.61
N ALA A 16 -8.55 -4.66 -30.80
CA ALA A 16 -8.37 -5.55 -31.95
C ALA A 16 -7.25 -5.12 -32.92
N SER A 17 -6.60 -3.98 -32.72
CA SER A 17 -5.61 -3.42 -33.66
C SER A 17 -4.13 -3.74 -33.36
N SER A 18 -3.83 -4.53 -32.33
CA SER A 18 -2.44 -4.87 -31.95
C SER A 18 -1.90 -6.23 -32.44
N ALA A 19 -2.62 -6.95 -33.30
CA ALA A 19 -2.25 -8.31 -33.69
C ALA A 19 -2.03 -8.51 -35.20
N VAL A 20 -1.51 -7.52 -35.97
CA VAL A 20 -1.05 -7.77 -37.33
C VAL A 20 0.15 -6.87 -37.69
N ALA A 21 1.36 -7.37 -37.49
CA ALA A 21 2.52 -6.99 -38.29
C ALA A 21 3.66 -8.00 -38.08
N CYS A 22 3.77 -9.00 -38.94
CA CYS A 22 5.07 -9.47 -39.41
C CYS A 22 4.91 -10.44 -40.60
N GLY A 23 5.61 -10.12 -41.68
CA GLY A 23 6.04 -11.12 -42.62
C GLY A 23 5.68 -10.89 -44.09
N SER A 24 6.46 -10.11 -44.81
CA SER A 24 6.54 -10.18 -46.26
C SER A 24 7.88 -10.80 -46.71
N GLY A 25 7.82 -11.74 -47.63
CA GLY A 25 9.01 -12.31 -48.28
C GLY A 25 8.59 -13.22 -49.42
N ASP A 26 8.64 -12.67 -50.62
CA ASP A 26 8.43 -13.34 -51.91
C ASP A 26 9.34 -14.53 -52.14
N THR A 27 8.86 -15.59 -52.80
CA THR A 27 9.40 -16.09 -54.09
C THR A 27 8.52 -17.18 -54.72
N LYS A 28 8.46 -17.11 -56.08
CA LYS A 28 7.71 -17.93 -57.00
C LYS A 28 8.18 -19.39 -57.11
N GLU A 29 7.36 -20.33 -57.45
CA GLU A 29 7.04 -20.96 -58.72
C GLU A 29 6.58 -22.42 -58.62
N SER A 30 5.47 -22.69 -59.33
CA SER A 30 5.22 -23.84 -60.25
C SER A 30 4.92 -25.22 -59.69
N GLY A 31 3.70 -25.67 -59.95
CA GLY A 31 3.53 -26.96 -60.60
C GLY A 31 2.64 -28.05 -59.99
N LYS A 32 1.42 -28.22 -60.57
CA LYS A 32 0.65 -29.46 -60.79
C LYS A 32 -0.15 -30.15 -59.65
N THR A 33 -1.45 -29.94 -59.80
CA THR A 33 -2.59 -30.91 -59.69
C THR A 33 -2.35 -32.31 -59.25
N THR A 34 -3.11 -32.75 -58.24
CA THR A 34 -3.95 -33.96 -58.24
C THR A 34 -5.05 -33.85 -57.16
N GLU A 35 -6.27 -34.02 -57.55
CA GLU A 35 -7.46 -34.22 -56.71
C GLU A 35 -7.35 -35.44 -55.84
N LYS A 36 -7.78 -35.33 -54.54
CA LYS A 36 -8.61 -36.38 -53.93
C LYS A 36 -9.20 -35.91 -52.58
N ASP A 37 -10.48 -36.08 -52.56
CA ASP A 37 -11.37 -36.41 -51.44
C ASP A 37 -11.45 -35.49 -50.21
N SER A 38 -12.61 -34.87 -50.13
CA SER A 38 -13.17 -34.11 -49.06
C SER A 38 -13.76 -35.00 -47.96
N THR A 39 -13.23 -34.90 -46.75
CA THR A 39 -13.99 -35.21 -45.56
C THR A 39 -14.08 -33.90 -44.73
N PRO A 40 -15.25 -33.49 -44.20
CA PRO A 40 -15.32 -32.28 -43.38
C PRO A 40 -14.69 -32.54 -42.04
N VAL A 41 -13.61 -31.83 -41.76
CA VAL A 41 -13.07 -31.72 -40.40
C VAL A 41 -13.98 -30.75 -39.66
N SER A 42 -14.72 -31.27 -38.70
CA SER A 42 -15.38 -30.50 -37.63
C SER A 42 -14.35 -29.60 -36.95
N SER A 43 -14.47 -28.31 -37.13
CA SER A 43 -13.79 -27.34 -36.30
C SER A 43 -14.49 -27.34 -34.95
N ASP A 44 -13.99 -28.11 -33.98
CA ASP A 44 -14.23 -27.87 -32.59
C ASP A 44 -13.52 -26.55 -32.25
N GLU A 45 -14.29 -25.46 -32.30
CA GLU A 45 -13.93 -24.26 -31.56
C GLU A 45 -13.99 -24.62 -30.07
N THR A 46 -12.85 -24.92 -29.50
CA THR A 46 -12.69 -24.96 -28.06
C THR A 46 -12.93 -23.53 -27.57
N GLU A 47 -14.17 -23.20 -27.16
CA GLU A 47 -14.44 -22.06 -26.31
C GLU A 47 -13.54 -22.25 -25.10
N THR A 48 -12.46 -21.50 -25.01
CA THR A 48 -11.72 -21.29 -23.75
C THR A 48 -12.74 -20.71 -22.79
N ALA A 49 -13.15 -21.51 -21.80
CA ALA A 49 -14.02 -21.05 -20.74
C ALA A 49 -13.40 -19.79 -20.15
N LYS A 50 -14.11 -18.66 -20.21
CA LYS A 50 -13.69 -17.42 -19.61
C LYS A 50 -13.53 -17.70 -18.11
N GLU A 51 -12.34 -17.49 -17.57
CA GLU A 51 -12.06 -17.68 -16.17
C GLU A 51 -12.95 -16.71 -15.38
N THR A 52 -13.76 -17.25 -14.46
CA THR A 52 -14.70 -16.47 -13.65
C THR A 52 -13.92 -15.71 -12.57
N THR A 53 -14.06 -14.40 -12.52
CA THR A 53 -13.33 -13.58 -11.53
C THR A 53 -13.93 -13.70 -10.11
N PRO A 54 -13.17 -13.38 -9.05
CA PRO A 54 -13.68 -13.38 -7.69
C PRO A 54 -14.96 -12.53 -7.52
N TYR A 55 -15.04 -11.37 -8.18
CA TYR A 55 -16.24 -10.54 -8.16
C TYR A 55 -17.43 -11.23 -8.86
N GLU A 56 -17.21 -11.87 -10.01
CA GLU A 56 -18.24 -12.60 -10.73
C GLU A 56 -18.78 -13.80 -9.94
N THR A 57 -17.97 -14.40 -9.03
CA THR A 57 -18.40 -15.53 -8.17
C THR A 57 -19.33 -15.14 -7.03
N LEU A 58 -19.44 -13.83 -6.69
CA LEU A 58 -20.41 -13.37 -5.72
C LEU A 58 -21.83 -13.60 -6.25
N GLY A 59 -22.69 -14.13 -5.38
CA GLY A 59 -24.08 -14.39 -5.72
C GLY A 59 -24.85 -13.14 -6.16
N GLU A 60 -25.96 -13.36 -6.82
CA GLU A 60 -26.93 -12.31 -7.13
C GLU A 60 -27.73 -11.97 -5.87
N ASN A 61 -27.86 -10.66 -5.59
CA ASN A 61 -28.69 -10.12 -4.52
C ASN A 61 -29.41 -8.88 -5.04
N ASP A 62 -30.65 -8.66 -4.57
CA ASP A 62 -31.42 -7.45 -4.84
C ASP A 62 -31.79 -6.80 -3.50
N PHE A 63 -31.16 -5.67 -3.21
CA PHE A 63 -31.39 -4.95 -1.94
C PHE A 63 -32.49 -3.87 -2.07
N GLY A 64 -33.25 -3.85 -3.17
CA GLY A 64 -34.47 -3.03 -3.31
C GLY A 64 -34.24 -1.52 -3.25
N GLY A 65 -33.10 -1.04 -3.69
CA GLY A 65 -32.76 0.38 -3.66
C GLY A 65 -32.27 0.87 -2.29
N ARG A 66 -31.83 -0.02 -1.38
CA ARG A 66 -31.29 0.39 -0.08
C ARG A 66 -30.11 1.34 -0.25
N LYS A 67 -30.03 2.28 0.68
CA LYS A 67 -28.94 3.24 0.77
C LYS A 67 -27.71 2.60 1.41
N PHE A 68 -26.55 2.84 0.83
CA PHE A 68 -25.24 2.52 1.38
C PHE A 68 -24.43 3.80 1.48
N THR A 69 -24.19 4.29 2.70
CA THR A 69 -23.52 5.57 2.93
C THR A 69 -22.08 5.35 3.34
N ILE A 70 -21.17 5.99 2.61
CA ILE A 70 -19.74 5.97 2.86
C ILE A 70 -19.31 7.34 3.37
N VAL A 71 -18.63 7.35 4.52
CA VAL A 71 -18.02 8.56 5.09
C VAL A 71 -16.54 8.56 4.76
N ASP A 72 -16.03 9.62 4.14
CA ASP A 72 -14.60 9.88 4.01
C ASP A 72 -14.22 10.98 5.01
N ALA A 73 -13.60 10.55 6.10
CA ALA A 73 -13.17 11.39 7.21
C ALA A 73 -11.67 11.66 7.18
N ASN A 74 -11.11 11.95 5.99
CA ASN A 74 -9.72 12.28 5.79
C ASN A 74 -9.50 13.79 5.58
N VAL A 75 -8.64 14.37 6.41
CA VAL A 75 -8.42 15.81 6.51
C VAL A 75 -7.64 16.42 5.35
N ASP A 76 -6.77 15.66 4.70
CA ASP A 76 -5.67 16.26 3.91
C ASP A 76 -5.95 16.43 2.42
N GLY A 77 -7.12 16.04 1.89
CA GLY A 77 -7.54 16.31 0.51
C GLY A 77 -6.64 15.74 -0.62
N ILE A 78 -5.53 15.09 -0.27
CA ILE A 78 -4.59 14.47 -1.21
C ILE A 78 -5.08 13.08 -1.60
N GLN A 79 -5.92 12.48 -0.77
CA GLN A 79 -6.35 11.08 -0.89
C GLN A 79 -7.72 11.01 -1.58
N VAL A 80 -7.76 10.29 -2.70
CA VAL A 80 -9.01 10.05 -3.43
C VAL A 80 -9.53 8.67 -3.07
N ASN A 81 -10.49 8.60 -2.12
CA ASN A 81 -11.19 7.36 -1.75
C ASN A 81 -12.63 7.32 -2.23
N ILE A 82 -13.17 8.48 -2.53
CA ILE A 82 -14.53 8.65 -3.05
C ILE A 82 -14.48 9.48 -4.33
N PRO A 83 -15.37 9.19 -5.31
CA PRO A 83 -15.37 9.89 -6.58
C PRO A 83 -15.87 11.34 -6.44
N GLU A 84 -15.54 12.16 -7.43
CA GLU A 84 -16.26 13.39 -7.73
C GLU A 84 -17.64 13.06 -8.35
N ASP A 85 -18.48 14.09 -8.52
CA ASP A 85 -19.84 13.89 -9.04
C ASP A 85 -19.88 13.33 -10.48
N GLU A 86 -18.84 13.61 -11.28
CA GLU A 86 -18.76 13.21 -12.68
C GLU A 86 -17.35 12.73 -13.04
N MET A 87 -17.27 11.91 -14.08
CA MET A 87 -15.99 11.55 -14.70
C MET A 87 -15.28 12.80 -15.22
N ASN A 88 -14.02 12.96 -14.85
CA ASN A 88 -13.21 14.13 -15.19
C ASN A 88 -11.91 13.79 -15.95
N GLY A 89 -11.70 12.50 -16.26
CA GLY A 89 -10.50 11.98 -16.90
C GLY A 89 -9.35 11.63 -15.95
N GLU A 90 -9.54 11.84 -14.65
CA GLU A 90 -8.60 11.34 -13.65
C GLU A 90 -8.86 9.85 -13.39
N VAL A 91 -7.79 9.04 -13.52
CA VAL A 91 -7.91 7.58 -13.59
C VAL A 91 -8.60 6.97 -12.38
N VAL A 92 -8.25 7.41 -11.16
CA VAL A 92 -8.85 6.87 -9.93
C VAL A 92 -10.28 7.34 -9.77
N ASN A 93 -10.57 8.61 -10.03
CA ASN A 93 -11.92 9.16 -9.99
C ASN A 93 -12.87 8.38 -10.90
N ASP A 94 -12.47 8.24 -12.16
CA ASP A 94 -13.32 7.57 -13.16
C ASP A 94 -13.49 6.07 -12.84
N ALA A 95 -12.46 5.41 -12.32
CA ALA A 95 -12.53 4.03 -11.88
C ALA A 95 -13.45 3.82 -10.66
N LEU A 96 -13.45 4.74 -9.70
CA LEU A 96 -14.37 4.72 -8.56
C LEU A 96 -15.82 4.86 -9.01
N ILE A 97 -16.12 5.77 -9.96
CA ILE A 97 -17.46 5.92 -10.53
C ILE A 97 -17.91 4.63 -11.21
N VAL A 98 -17.01 4.00 -12.01
CA VAL A 98 -17.32 2.75 -12.70
C VAL A 98 -17.57 1.61 -11.71
N ARG A 99 -16.77 1.51 -10.63
CA ARG A 99 -17.00 0.54 -9.56
C ARG A 99 -18.39 0.71 -8.95
N ASP A 100 -18.70 1.94 -8.55
CA ASP A 100 -19.94 2.22 -7.84
C ASP A 100 -21.17 1.97 -8.74
N ASP A 101 -21.09 2.33 -10.01
CA ASP A 101 -22.15 2.02 -10.96
C ASP A 101 -22.33 0.51 -11.14
N ALA A 102 -21.23 -0.26 -11.21
CA ALA A 102 -21.29 -1.72 -11.30
C ALA A 102 -21.95 -2.36 -10.07
N ILE A 103 -21.63 -1.87 -8.86
CA ILE A 103 -22.22 -2.35 -7.60
C ILE A 103 -23.69 -1.93 -7.49
N LYS A 104 -24.04 -0.68 -7.81
CA LYS A 104 -25.41 -0.18 -7.81
C LYS A 104 -26.32 -0.96 -8.77
N ASP A 105 -25.83 -1.16 -9.99
CA ASP A 105 -26.60 -1.84 -11.04
C ASP A 105 -26.82 -3.33 -10.72
N ARG A 106 -25.77 -4.01 -10.19
CA ARG A 106 -25.83 -5.45 -9.92
C ARG A 106 -26.68 -5.79 -8.71
N TYR A 107 -26.61 -4.97 -7.63
CA TYR A 107 -27.22 -5.29 -6.34
C TYR A 107 -28.43 -4.41 -5.99
N ASN A 108 -28.84 -3.50 -6.91
CA ASN A 108 -29.96 -2.58 -6.72
C ASN A 108 -29.85 -1.81 -5.40
N ILE A 109 -28.79 -1.02 -5.26
CA ILE A 109 -28.54 -0.14 -4.11
C ILE A 109 -28.29 1.30 -4.55
N ASN A 110 -28.34 2.24 -3.59
CA ASN A 110 -27.91 3.62 -3.78
C ASN A 110 -26.67 3.89 -2.94
N ILE A 111 -25.53 4.24 -3.55
CA ILE A 111 -24.32 4.65 -2.84
C ILE A 111 -24.34 6.16 -2.70
N GLU A 112 -24.17 6.63 -1.44
CA GLU A 112 -24.05 8.05 -1.10
C GLU A 112 -22.73 8.31 -0.38
N TYR A 113 -22.17 9.49 -0.54
CA TYR A 113 -20.91 9.90 0.07
C TYR A 113 -21.09 11.10 0.97
N VAL A 114 -20.40 11.07 2.10
CA VAL A 114 -20.28 12.17 3.05
C VAL A 114 -18.81 12.46 3.27
N ARG A 115 -18.42 13.73 3.16
CA ARG A 115 -17.06 14.20 3.48
C ARG A 115 -17.08 14.94 4.80
N ASP A 116 -16.16 14.62 5.68
CA ASP A 116 -15.94 15.32 6.95
C ASP A 116 -14.43 15.31 7.27
N ASP A 117 -14.02 16.19 8.16
CA ASP A 117 -12.64 16.31 8.61
C ASP A 117 -12.32 15.31 9.74
N ASN A 118 -13.33 14.64 10.30
CA ASN A 118 -13.16 13.73 11.44
C ASN A 118 -14.31 12.73 11.58
N VAL A 119 -14.12 11.74 12.43
CA VAL A 119 -15.07 10.65 12.69
C VAL A 119 -16.15 10.97 13.74
N ALA A 120 -16.26 12.22 14.23
CA ALA A 120 -17.17 12.57 15.31
C ALA A 120 -18.64 12.38 14.91
N MET A 121 -19.00 12.64 13.66
CA MET A 121 -20.36 12.40 13.16
C MET A 121 -20.74 10.92 13.22
N VAL A 122 -19.82 10.03 12.89
CA VAL A 122 -20.01 8.57 12.96
C VAL A 122 -20.23 8.14 14.41
N LYS A 123 -19.36 8.60 15.32
CA LYS A 123 -19.50 8.34 16.76
C LYS A 123 -20.85 8.80 17.29
N ASN A 124 -21.30 10.01 16.94
CA ASN A 124 -22.59 10.55 17.38
C ASN A 124 -23.77 9.73 16.85
N SER A 125 -23.72 9.28 15.59
CA SER A 125 -24.75 8.43 14.98
C SER A 125 -24.86 7.10 15.71
N VAL A 126 -23.73 6.43 15.97
CA VAL A 126 -23.70 5.16 16.73
C VAL A 126 -24.27 5.32 18.14
N LEU A 127 -23.86 6.38 18.86
CA LEU A 127 -24.36 6.65 20.22
C LEU A 127 -25.86 6.99 20.26
N ALA A 128 -26.41 7.56 19.18
CA ALA A 128 -27.83 7.81 19.01
C ALA A 128 -28.63 6.53 18.64
N GLY A 129 -27.93 5.45 18.24
CA GLY A 129 -28.55 4.23 17.73
C GLY A 129 -29.06 4.37 16.29
N ASP A 130 -28.55 5.35 15.55
CA ASP A 130 -28.88 5.57 14.15
C ASP A 130 -28.03 4.62 13.26
N ASN A 131 -28.62 4.17 12.16
CA ASN A 131 -27.94 3.37 11.13
C ASN A 131 -27.78 4.21 9.86
N GLU A 132 -27.07 5.34 9.96
CA GLU A 132 -26.92 6.30 8.86
C GLU A 132 -25.74 5.95 7.94
N TYR A 133 -24.67 5.39 8.50
CA TYR A 133 -23.41 5.16 7.81
C TYR A 133 -23.07 3.68 7.77
N ASN A 134 -22.55 3.21 6.64
CA ASN A 134 -22.19 1.79 6.43
C ASN A 134 -20.69 1.56 6.40
N LEU A 135 -19.93 2.50 5.86
CA LEU A 135 -18.48 2.41 5.72
C LEU A 135 -17.87 3.76 6.08
N VAL A 136 -16.74 3.73 6.76
CA VAL A 136 -15.95 4.92 7.10
C VAL A 136 -14.52 4.73 6.62
N TYR A 137 -14.01 5.70 5.89
CA TYR A 137 -12.59 5.84 5.61
C TYR A 137 -11.99 6.88 6.53
N SER A 138 -10.89 6.57 7.18
CA SER A 138 -10.11 7.53 7.96
C SER A 138 -8.69 7.03 8.18
N ASN A 139 -7.82 7.92 8.66
CA ASN A 139 -6.51 7.52 9.12
C ASN A 139 -6.61 6.72 10.45
N ILE A 140 -5.60 5.91 10.71
CA ILE A 140 -5.63 4.97 11.85
C ILE A 140 -5.69 5.67 13.20
N TYR A 141 -5.16 6.89 13.33
CA TYR A 141 -5.16 7.65 14.58
C TYR A 141 -6.56 8.11 15.00
N GLN A 142 -7.47 8.29 14.04
CA GLN A 142 -8.87 8.57 14.33
C GLN A 142 -9.66 7.30 14.70
N PHE A 143 -9.31 6.14 14.14
CA PHE A 143 -9.97 4.87 14.45
C PHE A 143 -9.53 4.26 15.77
N ALA A 144 -8.25 4.39 16.13
CA ALA A 144 -7.70 3.77 17.33
C ALA A 144 -8.53 4.05 18.62
N PRO A 145 -8.98 5.28 18.92
CA PRO A 145 -9.87 5.51 20.07
C PRO A 145 -11.25 4.85 19.91
N LEU A 146 -11.80 4.83 18.69
CA LEU A 146 -13.16 4.31 18.47
C LEU A 146 -13.26 2.80 18.62
N ALA A 147 -12.18 2.07 18.37
CA ALA A 147 -12.12 0.62 18.57
C ALA A 147 -12.36 0.22 20.04
N THR A 148 -11.86 1.03 20.99
CA THR A 148 -12.02 0.79 22.45
C THR A 148 -13.26 1.44 23.04
N GLU A 149 -14.07 2.12 22.25
CA GLU A 149 -15.29 2.81 22.69
C GLU A 149 -16.59 2.14 22.19
N GLU A 150 -16.49 0.92 21.64
CA GLU A 150 -17.63 0.16 21.08
C GLU A 150 -18.36 0.91 19.93
N ILE A 151 -17.63 1.78 19.20
CA ILE A 151 -18.18 2.56 18.09
C ILE A 151 -18.04 1.82 16.75
N LEU A 152 -17.06 0.94 16.63
CA LEU A 152 -16.80 0.17 15.43
C LEU A 152 -17.31 -1.27 15.55
N ALA A 153 -17.82 -1.81 14.46
CA ALA A 153 -18.18 -3.22 14.36
C ALA A 153 -16.94 -4.08 14.22
N ASP A 154 -16.97 -5.26 14.80
CA ASP A 154 -15.95 -6.28 14.64
C ASP A 154 -16.04 -6.93 13.25
N LEU A 155 -15.04 -6.68 12.40
CA LEU A 155 -14.97 -7.19 11.03
C LEU A 155 -14.91 -8.73 10.98
N CYS A 156 -14.39 -9.38 12.02
CA CYS A 156 -14.36 -10.84 12.12
C CYS A 156 -15.78 -11.44 12.27
N SER A 157 -16.76 -10.64 12.70
CA SER A 157 -18.15 -11.09 12.87
C SER A 157 -18.97 -11.10 11.58
N PHE A 158 -18.46 -10.49 10.49
CA PHE A 158 -19.19 -10.40 9.22
C PHE A 158 -19.05 -11.70 8.42
N ARG A 159 -20.18 -12.35 8.15
CA ARG A 159 -20.22 -13.65 7.45
C ARG A 159 -19.63 -13.60 6.04
N ASP A 160 -19.86 -12.49 5.32
CA ASP A 160 -19.54 -12.38 3.90
C ASP A 160 -18.15 -11.76 3.62
N ILE A 161 -17.46 -11.25 4.64
CA ILE A 161 -16.10 -10.71 4.54
C ILE A 161 -15.07 -11.82 4.70
N ASP A 162 -14.19 -11.99 3.71
CA ASP A 162 -13.06 -12.91 3.77
C ASP A 162 -11.75 -12.16 4.01
N LEU A 163 -11.44 -11.90 5.29
CA LEU A 163 -10.24 -11.19 5.73
C LEU A 163 -8.92 -11.88 5.35
N SER A 164 -8.94 -13.15 4.94
CA SER A 164 -7.77 -13.86 4.44
C SER A 164 -7.46 -13.58 2.97
N SER A 165 -8.37 -12.93 2.27
CA SER A 165 -8.23 -12.59 0.86
C SER A 165 -7.36 -11.36 0.65
N LYS A 166 -6.63 -11.33 -0.47
CA LYS A 166 -5.65 -10.27 -0.80
C LYS A 166 -6.24 -8.85 -0.82
N TRP A 167 -7.53 -8.70 -1.12
CA TRP A 167 -8.22 -7.39 -1.12
C TRP A 167 -8.52 -6.83 0.27
N TRP A 168 -8.24 -7.58 1.34
CA TRP A 168 -8.33 -7.16 2.75
C TRP A 168 -6.98 -7.03 3.44
N SER A 169 -5.87 -6.96 2.69
CA SER A 169 -4.51 -6.88 3.25
C SER A 169 -4.28 -7.92 4.36
N PRO A 170 -4.23 -9.22 4.04
CA PRO A 170 -4.36 -10.31 5.02
C PRO A 170 -3.27 -10.29 6.10
N LEU A 171 -2.04 -9.88 5.78
CA LEU A 171 -0.98 -9.73 6.78
C LEU A 171 -1.36 -8.67 7.83
N MET A 172 -1.84 -7.52 7.38
CA MET A 172 -2.28 -6.45 8.28
C MET A 172 -3.49 -6.87 9.11
N ALA A 173 -4.50 -7.48 8.48
CA ALA A 173 -5.67 -8.00 9.17
C ALA A 173 -5.27 -9.02 10.25
N GLU A 174 -4.37 -9.94 9.93
CA GLU A 174 -3.86 -10.93 10.90
C GLU A 174 -3.15 -10.28 12.09
N LYS A 175 -2.30 -9.27 11.84
CA LYS A 175 -1.49 -8.61 12.88
C LYS A 175 -2.29 -7.64 13.73
N LEU A 176 -3.39 -7.08 13.21
CA LEU A 176 -4.29 -6.20 13.95
C LEU A 176 -5.45 -6.96 14.65
N THR A 177 -5.59 -8.26 14.41
CA THR A 177 -6.58 -9.08 15.11
C THR A 177 -6.09 -9.43 16.50
N LEU A 178 -6.76 -8.90 17.52
CA LEU A 178 -6.50 -9.16 18.93
C LEU A 178 -7.75 -9.79 19.57
N ASN A 179 -7.60 -10.91 20.27
CA ASN A 179 -8.68 -11.64 20.93
C ASN A 179 -9.85 -11.98 19.97
N ASP A 180 -9.53 -12.37 18.73
CA ASP A 180 -10.48 -12.68 17.66
C ASP A 180 -11.31 -11.47 17.17
N HIS A 181 -10.95 -10.23 17.50
CA HIS A 181 -11.62 -9.01 17.07
C HIS A 181 -10.71 -8.16 16.18
N LEU A 182 -11.30 -7.60 15.12
CA LEU A 182 -10.67 -6.66 14.19
C LEU A 182 -11.65 -5.51 13.89
N TYR A 183 -11.31 -4.28 14.23
CA TYR A 183 -12.21 -3.14 14.09
C TYR A 183 -11.97 -2.27 12.87
N PHE A 184 -10.78 -2.33 12.29
CA PHE A 184 -10.40 -1.63 11.06
C PHE A 184 -9.21 -2.33 10.39
N THR A 185 -9.12 -2.21 9.07
CA THR A 185 -8.00 -2.74 8.30
C THR A 185 -7.81 -1.96 7.00
N ALA A 186 -6.68 -2.17 6.33
CA ALA A 186 -6.49 -1.74 4.95
C ALA A 186 -7.29 -2.64 4.00
N SER A 187 -7.80 -2.05 2.91
CA SER A 187 -8.52 -2.78 1.88
C SER A 187 -8.40 -2.05 0.54
N ASP A 188 -8.45 -2.82 -0.56
CA ASP A 188 -8.50 -2.29 -1.92
C ASP A 188 -9.74 -1.42 -2.19
N ILE A 189 -10.72 -1.42 -1.29
CA ILE A 189 -11.88 -0.51 -1.36
C ILE A 189 -11.45 0.96 -1.34
N ALA A 190 -10.38 1.28 -0.57
CA ALA A 190 -9.85 2.63 -0.39
C ALA A 190 -8.55 2.81 -1.19
N PRO A 191 -8.57 3.40 -2.40
CA PRO A 191 -7.38 3.49 -3.26
C PRO A 191 -6.18 4.23 -2.67
N SER A 192 -6.40 5.08 -1.67
CA SER A 192 -5.30 5.78 -0.99
C SER A 192 -4.31 4.84 -0.30
N ILE A 193 -4.71 3.59 -0.02
CA ILE A 193 -3.79 2.60 0.55
C ILE A 193 -2.58 2.34 -0.35
N TYR A 194 -2.74 2.45 -1.68
CA TYR A 194 -1.66 2.29 -2.64
C TYR A 194 -0.63 3.44 -2.64
N GLN A 195 -0.90 4.53 -1.93
CA GLN A 195 -0.01 5.67 -1.80
C GLN A 195 0.79 5.64 -0.49
N ALA A 196 0.34 4.86 0.48
CA ALA A 196 0.81 4.88 1.84
C ALA A 196 2.06 4.06 2.17
N PRO A 197 2.41 2.96 1.44
CA PRO A 197 3.57 2.16 1.77
C PRO A 197 4.86 2.97 1.69
N PHE A 198 5.77 2.75 2.64
CA PHE A 198 7.14 3.19 2.51
C PHE A 198 7.90 2.29 1.53
N CYS A 199 8.73 2.90 0.71
CA CYS A 199 9.54 2.24 -0.30
C CYS A 199 10.88 2.97 -0.49
N MET A 200 11.74 2.38 -1.32
CA MET A 200 12.99 3.00 -1.74
C MET A 200 12.87 3.42 -3.20
N PHE A 201 13.10 4.69 -3.49
CA PHE A 201 13.30 5.18 -4.85
C PHE A 201 14.79 5.14 -5.18
N LEU A 202 15.16 4.53 -6.30
CA LEU A 202 16.52 4.43 -6.77
C LEU A 202 16.73 5.35 -7.99
N ASN A 203 17.66 6.28 -7.92
CA ASN A 203 18.03 7.16 -9.03
C ASN A 203 18.79 6.38 -10.10
N LEU A 204 18.18 6.18 -11.29
CA LEU A 204 18.79 5.39 -12.37
C LEU A 204 20.01 6.05 -13.00
N LYS A 205 20.01 7.38 -13.09
CA LYS A 205 21.18 8.09 -13.63
C LYS A 205 22.41 7.83 -12.77
N LEU A 206 22.27 7.95 -11.44
CA LEU A 206 23.37 7.67 -10.53
C LEU A 206 23.76 6.19 -10.53
N TRP A 207 22.76 5.28 -10.65
CA TRP A 207 23.01 3.86 -10.77
C TRP A 207 23.92 3.53 -11.96
N GLU A 208 23.65 4.11 -13.11
CA GLU A 208 24.46 3.99 -14.32
C GLU A 208 25.84 4.64 -14.16
N ASP A 209 25.89 5.87 -13.61
CA ASP A 209 27.13 6.61 -13.41
C ASP A 209 28.14 5.88 -12.50
N TYR A 210 27.63 5.19 -11.45
CA TYR A 210 28.46 4.38 -10.54
C TYR A 210 28.75 2.97 -11.07
N ASN A 211 28.07 2.54 -12.12
CA ASN A 211 28.25 1.23 -12.77
C ASN A 211 28.22 0.06 -11.78
N PHE A 212 27.17 0.00 -10.94
CA PHE A 212 26.95 -1.13 -10.02
C PHE A 212 26.74 -2.43 -10.81
N ASP A 213 27.41 -3.51 -10.41
CA ASP A 213 27.37 -4.82 -11.08
C ASP A 213 26.32 -5.77 -10.44
N ILE A 214 25.10 -5.26 -10.26
CA ILE A 214 23.94 -6.06 -9.81
C ILE A 214 22.69 -5.63 -10.58
N ASP A 215 21.78 -6.58 -10.89
CA ASP A 215 20.41 -6.31 -11.28
C ASP A 215 19.57 -6.16 -10.00
N VAL A 216 19.20 -4.92 -9.68
CA VAL A 216 18.49 -4.64 -8.43
C VAL A 216 17.10 -5.24 -8.40
N TYR A 217 16.39 -5.31 -9.54
CA TYR A 217 15.07 -5.95 -9.60
C TYR A 217 15.15 -7.46 -9.38
N GLU A 218 16.12 -8.12 -10.02
CA GLU A 218 16.34 -9.55 -9.78
C GLU A 218 16.75 -9.81 -8.33
N THR A 219 17.58 -8.93 -7.74
CA THR A 219 17.94 -9.00 -6.33
C THR A 219 16.72 -8.96 -5.40
N VAL A 220 15.73 -8.08 -5.72
CA VAL A 220 14.47 -8.03 -4.96
C VAL A 220 13.64 -9.28 -5.16
N LEU A 221 13.40 -9.69 -6.42
CA LEU A 221 12.53 -10.83 -6.76
C LEU A 221 13.09 -12.18 -6.26
N GLU A 222 14.42 -12.30 -6.17
CA GLU A 222 15.08 -13.46 -5.55
C GLU A 222 15.09 -13.40 -4.01
N GLY A 223 14.52 -12.36 -3.40
CA GLY A 223 14.51 -12.18 -1.93
C GLY A 223 15.85 -11.80 -1.32
N LYS A 224 16.77 -11.24 -2.10
CA LYS A 224 18.13 -10.88 -1.66
C LYS A 224 18.31 -9.38 -1.35
N TRP A 225 17.28 -8.55 -1.50
CA TRP A 225 17.34 -7.14 -1.20
C TRP A 225 17.29 -6.91 0.32
N THR A 226 18.44 -6.75 0.94
CA THR A 226 18.63 -6.66 2.39
C THR A 226 19.28 -5.35 2.82
N LEU A 227 19.23 -5.04 4.13
CA LEU A 227 19.96 -3.91 4.74
C LEU A 227 21.47 -3.97 4.45
N ASP A 228 22.05 -5.19 4.39
CA ASP A 228 23.45 -5.36 4.05
C ASP A 228 23.75 -4.98 2.59
N VAL A 229 22.87 -5.33 1.67
CA VAL A 229 22.98 -4.92 0.26
C VAL A 229 22.87 -3.41 0.15
N LEU A 230 21.84 -2.79 0.74
CA LEU A 230 21.68 -1.34 0.74
C LEU A 230 22.91 -0.64 1.35
N SER A 231 23.36 -1.08 2.52
CA SER A 231 24.55 -0.53 3.18
C SER A 231 25.81 -0.71 2.33
N GLY A 232 25.98 -1.89 1.71
CA GLY A 232 27.11 -2.17 0.81
C GLY A 232 27.17 -1.23 -0.38
N LEU A 233 26.01 -0.86 -0.94
CA LEU A 233 25.90 0.07 -2.07
C LEU A 233 26.13 1.53 -1.67
N THR A 234 25.87 1.90 -0.42
CA THR A 234 25.75 3.32 -0.01
C THR A 234 26.82 3.79 0.97
N LYS A 235 27.50 2.90 1.65
CA LYS A 235 28.41 3.17 2.79
C LYS A 235 29.49 4.22 2.56
N ASP A 236 29.97 4.37 1.31
CA ASP A 236 31.07 5.26 0.94
C ASP A 236 30.60 6.41 0.02
N LEU A 237 29.29 6.60 -0.12
CA LEU A 237 28.72 7.58 -1.05
C LEU A 237 28.47 8.95 -0.43
N ASP A 238 28.23 9.03 0.88
CA ASP A 238 28.00 10.31 1.54
C ASP A 238 29.24 11.20 1.44
N ARG A 239 29.06 12.40 0.90
CA ARG A 239 30.16 13.35 0.67
C ARG A 239 29.73 14.77 0.97
N ASP A 240 30.49 15.43 1.82
CA ASP A 240 30.50 16.87 2.02
C ASP A 240 31.21 17.48 0.80
N LEU A 241 30.43 18.06 -0.11
CA LEU A 241 30.94 18.57 -1.40
C LEU A 241 31.48 20.01 -1.30
N ASN A 242 31.08 20.74 -0.25
CA ASN A 242 31.51 22.13 -0.02
C ASN A 242 32.59 22.24 1.05
N ASP A 243 33.00 21.11 1.71
CA ASP A 243 34.01 21.03 2.75
C ASP A 243 33.72 21.90 4.00
N ASP A 244 32.42 22.13 4.33
CA ASP A 244 32.04 22.95 5.49
C ASP A 244 31.91 22.14 6.80
N GLY A 245 32.08 20.82 6.71
CA GLY A 245 32.01 19.90 7.85
C GLY A 245 30.60 19.54 8.29
N LYS A 246 29.58 19.80 7.45
CA LYS A 246 28.19 19.47 7.70
C LYS A 246 27.63 18.78 6.46
N MET A 247 26.68 17.88 6.68
CA MET A 247 25.90 17.31 5.59
C MET A 247 24.60 18.12 5.41
N SER A 248 24.34 18.58 4.19
CA SER A 248 23.16 19.38 3.81
C SER A 248 22.56 18.89 2.49
N PRO A 249 21.24 18.67 2.40
CA PRO A 249 20.60 18.29 1.12
C PRO A 249 20.83 19.30 -0.01
N LYS A 250 21.09 20.58 0.33
CA LYS A 250 21.30 21.64 -0.66
C LYS A 250 22.65 21.58 -1.34
N ASP A 251 23.64 21.06 -0.65
CA ASP A 251 25.05 21.20 -1.09
C ASP A 251 25.73 19.86 -1.30
N ASP A 252 25.29 18.76 -0.63
CA ASP A 252 26.05 17.53 -0.48
C ASP A 252 25.43 16.32 -1.17
N PHE A 253 26.17 15.22 -1.19
CA PHE A 253 25.76 13.95 -1.80
C PHE A 253 25.45 12.91 -0.74
N PHE A 254 24.33 12.19 -0.91
CA PHE A 254 23.84 11.17 0.00
C PHE A 254 23.75 9.80 -0.67
N GLY A 255 24.18 8.75 0.03
CA GLY A 255 23.87 7.37 -0.35
C GLY A 255 22.38 7.08 -0.21
N VAL A 256 21.80 7.48 0.92
CA VAL A 256 20.35 7.40 1.18
C VAL A 256 19.85 8.75 1.66
N GLY A 257 18.84 9.28 0.99
CA GLY A 257 18.03 10.39 1.49
C GLY A 257 16.79 9.86 2.21
N MET A 258 16.47 10.42 3.36
CA MET A 258 15.25 10.09 4.12
C MET A 258 14.88 11.21 5.07
N GLN A 259 13.63 11.21 5.53
CA GLN A 259 13.18 12.11 6.58
C GLN A 259 13.55 11.58 7.97
N SER A 260 13.97 12.45 8.88
CA SER A 260 14.24 12.07 10.28
C SER A 260 12.99 12.11 11.16
N THR A 261 11.94 11.43 10.74
CA THR A 261 10.67 11.31 11.47
C THR A 261 10.49 9.93 12.10
N ASP A 262 9.52 9.85 13.02
CA ASP A 262 9.11 8.59 13.62
C ASP A 262 8.58 7.59 12.59
N GLU A 263 7.74 8.01 11.64
CA GLU A 263 7.24 7.11 10.58
C GLU A 263 8.37 6.54 9.70
N ALA A 264 9.36 7.36 9.32
CA ALA A 264 10.48 6.91 8.52
C ALA A 264 11.39 5.92 9.30
N ALA A 265 11.61 6.17 10.60
CA ALA A 265 12.34 5.26 11.49
C ALA A 265 11.59 3.93 11.66
N VAL A 266 10.29 4.00 11.89
CA VAL A 266 9.41 2.83 12.03
C VAL A 266 9.40 1.99 10.78
N ALA A 267 9.32 2.60 9.59
CA ALA A 267 9.32 1.85 8.32
C ALA A 267 10.60 1.01 8.12
N PHE A 268 11.77 1.52 8.49
CA PHE A 268 13.00 0.71 8.52
C PHE A 268 12.97 -0.37 9.59
N MET A 269 12.41 -0.06 10.76
CA MET A 269 12.30 -1.02 11.85
C MET A 269 11.38 -2.19 11.46
N GLU A 270 10.19 -1.87 10.93
CA GLU A 270 9.23 -2.89 10.48
C GLU A 270 9.80 -3.74 9.35
N SER A 271 10.48 -3.13 8.36
CA SER A 271 11.09 -3.88 7.25
C SER A 271 12.23 -4.80 7.69
N ALA A 272 12.83 -4.53 8.84
CA ALA A 272 13.82 -5.39 9.48
C ALA A 272 13.19 -6.38 10.48
N ASP A 273 11.90 -6.63 10.41
CA ASP A 273 11.13 -7.50 11.32
C ASP A 273 11.39 -7.17 12.82
N LEU A 274 11.54 -5.87 13.10
CA LEU A 274 11.60 -5.35 14.48
C LEU A 274 10.24 -4.80 14.85
N VAL A 275 9.63 -5.36 15.90
CA VAL A 275 8.34 -4.92 16.43
C VAL A 275 8.50 -4.38 17.85
N MET A 276 7.73 -3.39 18.23
CA MET A 276 7.70 -2.87 19.60
C MET A 276 6.63 -3.57 20.44
N THR A 277 5.60 -4.10 19.78
CA THR A 277 4.57 -4.88 20.44
C THR A 277 4.40 -6.23 19.75
N GLU A 278 4.05 -7.26 20.49
CA GLU A 278 3.79 -8.58 19.94
C GLU A 278 2.53 -9.21 20.54
N LEU A 279 1.74 -9.85 19.69
CA LEU A 279 0.62 -10.67 20.14
C LEU A 279 1.13 -11.93 20.85
N THR A 280 0.42 -12.39 21.87
CA THR A 280 0.67 -13.72 22.43
C THR A 280 0.37 -14.79 21.38
N ALA A 281 0.92 -15.99 21.55
CA ALA A 281 0.79 -17.08 20.56
C ALA A 281 -0.69 -17.47 20.27
N ASP A 282 -1.56 -17.27 21.25
CA ASP A 282 -3.02 -17.47 21.13
C ASP A 282 -3.77 -16.21 20.68
N LYS A 283 -3.05 -15.12 20.40
CA LYS A 283 -3.58 -13.81 19.99
C LYS A 283 -4.60 -13.19 20.95
N THR A 284 -4.69 -13.69 22.18
CA THR A 284 -5.64 -13.15 23.19
C THR A 284 -5.12 -11.94 23.94
N ASN A 285 -3.83 -11.63 23.78
CA ASN A 285 -3.20 -10.52 24.49
C ASN A 285 -2.12 -9.86 23.64
N LEU A 286 -1.85 -8.60 23.93
CA LEU A 286 -0.75 -7.80 23.39
C LEU A 286 0.25 -7.52 24.51
N LYS A 287 1.53 -7.59 24.23
CA LYS A 287 2.60 -7.30 25.19
C LYS A 287 3.72 -6.49 24.54
N LEU A 288 4.53 -5.83 25.37
CA LEU A 288 5.75 -5.21 24.89
C LEU A 288 6.71 -6.29 24.38
N ALA A 289 7.25 -6.10 23.19
CA ALA A 289 8.19 -7.03 22.58
C ALA A 289 9.50 -7.12 23.38
N THR A 290 10.12 -8.29 23.38
CA THR A 290 11.40 -8.50 24.04
C THR A 290 12.53 -8.03 23.13
N LEU A 291 12.90 -6.76 23.24
CA LEU A 291 13.98 -6.15 22.47
C LEU A 291 15.34 -6.35 23.13
N SER A 292 15.79 -7.62 23.21
CA SER A 292 17.07 -7.98 23.80
C SER A 292 17.74 -9.09 23.00
N GLY A 293 19.08 -9.08 22.98
CA GLY A 293 19.90 -10.05 22.26
C GLY A 293 20.76 -9.42 21.18
N THR A 294 21.73 -10.17 20.69
CA THR A 294 22.69 -9.70 19.69
C THR A 294 22.04 -9.45 18.33
N ASP A 295 21.05 -10.22 17.96
CA ASP A 295 20.31 -10.09 16.71
C ASP A 295 19.54 -8.77 16.66
N ILE A 296 18.79 -8.45 17.71
CA ILE A 296 18.06 -7.17 17.82
C ILE A 296 19.01 -5.97 17.77
N ALA A 297 20.15 -6.05 18.47
CA ALA A 297 21.15 -4.99 18.44
C ALA A 297 21.72 -4.80 17.02
N ASP A 298 22.05 -5.89 16.31
CA ASP A 298 22.59 -5.84 14.96
C ASP A 298 21.60 -5.20 13.97
N ARG A 299 20.30 -5.52 14.05
CA ARG A 299 19.27 -4.90 13.22
C ARG A 299 19.24 -3.38 13.42
N PHE A 300 19.17 -2.91 14.65
CA PHE A 300 19.20 -1.49 14.96
C PHE A 300 20.51 -0.83 14.51
N GLU A 301 21.67 -1.46 14.74
CA GLU A 301 22.97 -0.93 14.32
C GLU A 301 23.07 -0.78 12.79
N LYS A 302 22.53 -1.71 12.01
CA LYS A 302 22.47 -1.60 10.55
C LYS A 302 21.59 -0.43 10.11
N ILE A 303 20.40 -0.28 10.70
CA ILE A 303 19.51 0.86 10.41
C ILE A 303 20.18 2.19 10.80
N GLN A 304 20.79 2.28 12.00
CA GLN A 304 21.53 3.47 12.43
C GLN A 304 22.67 3.81 11.46
N SER A 305 23.38 2.80 10.93
CA SER A 305 24.49 3.03 9.99
C SER A 305 23.99 3.63 8.67
N ILE A 306 22.81 3.25 8.18
CA ILE A 306 22.18 3.80 6.99
C ILE A 306 21.69 5.24 7.25
N ALA A 307 21.09 5.48 8.43
CA ALA A 307 20.55 6.77 8.82
C ALA A 307 21.60 7.78 9.34
N ARG A 308 22.88 7.40 9.42
CA ARG A 308 23.94 8.12 10.14
C ARG A 308 24.06 9.60 9.81
N ASN A 309 23.92 9.97 8.56
CA ASN A 309 24.10 11.35 8.09
C ASN A 309 22.77 12.11 7.95
N ILE A 310 21.65 11.47 8.32
CA ILE A 310 20.33 12.08 8.31
C ILE A 310 20.06 12.72 9.68
N LYS A 311 20.22 14.02 9.77
CA LYS A 311 20.04 14.77 11.02
C LYS A 311 19.07 15.92 10.81
N HIS A 312 17.80 15.71 11.15
CA HIS A 312 16.78 16.78 11.20
C HIS A 312 16.49 17.50 9.88
N GLU A 313 16.69 16.82 8.77
CA GLU A 313 16.46 17.41 7.46
C GLU A 313 14.95 17.42 7.13
N ASP A 314 14.50 18.52 6.52
CA ASP A 314 13.17 18.60 5.92
C ASP A 314 13.12 17.66 4.72
N ILE A 315 12.10 16.81 4.63
CA ILE A 315 11.96 15.88 3.51
C ILE A 315 11.85 16.60 2.15
N ASN A 316 11.25 17.79 2.12
CA ASN A 316 11.17 18.59 0.90
C ASN A 316 12.56 19.05 0.44
N ASP A 317 13.48 19.36 1.37
CA ASP A 317 14.86 19.68 1.03
C ASP A 317 15.59 18.46 0.50
N ILE A 318 15.44 17.27 1.10
CA ILE A 318 15.99 16.00 0.61
C ILE A 318 15.49 15.70 -0.81
N ILE A 319 14.17 15.77 -1.02
CA ILE A 319 13.58 15.47 -2.32
C ILE A 319 14.03 16.49 -3.37
N ASN A 320 13.85 17.79 -3.10
CA ASN A 320 14.01 18.83 -4.12
C ASN A 320 15.45 19.20 -4.39
N TYR A 321 16.33 19.12 -3.38
CA TYR A 321 17.72 19.55 -3.55
C TYR A 321 18.73 18.40 -3.63
N ALA A 322 18.40 17.22 -3.10
CA ALA A 322 19.29 16.07 -3.22
C ALA A 322 18.81 15.07 -4.29
N PHE A 323 17.68 14.43 -4.10
CA PHE A 323 17.25 13.34 -4.98
C PHE A 323 16.92 13.80 -6.40
N LYS A 324 16.12 14.86 -6.55
CA LYS A 324 15.74 15.40 -7.88
C LYS A 324 16.90 16.04 -8.64
N GLU A 325 17.96 16.44 -7.95
CA GLU A 325 19.18 17.03 -8.53
C GLU A 325 20.33 16.02 -8.66
N ASP A 326 20.02 14.71 -8.67
CA ASP A 326 20.98 13.62 -8.81
C ASP A 326 22.11 13.65 -7.75
N ARG A 327 21.78 13.97 -6.50
CA ARG A 327 22.70 13.99 -5.36
C ARG A 327 22.30 13.07 -4.21
N ALA A 328 21.33 12.20 -4.43
CA ALA A 328 21.06 11.06 -3.56
C ALA A 328 20.82 9.83 -4.44
N LEU A 329 21.49 8.71 -4.12
CA LEU A 329 21.35 7.47 -4.88
C LEU A 329 19.99 6.82 -4.58
N PHE A 330 19.64 6.72 -3.30
CA PHE A 330 18.33 6.24 -2.85
C PHE A 330 17.56 7.33 -2.09
N LEU A 331 16.23 7.27 -2.18
CA LEU A 331 15.32 8.05 -1.36
C LEU A 331 14.34 7.10 -0.68
N GLN A 332 14.32 7.08 0.65
CA GLN A 332 13.29 6.40 1.42
C GLN A 332 12.12 7.37 1.63
N HIS A 333 10.97 7.03 1.08
CA HIS A 333 9.74 7.79 1.31
C HIS A 333 8.49 6.96 0.98
N LYS A 334 7.31 7.53 1.22
CA LYS A 334 6.04 6.92 0.86
C LYS A 334 5.87 6.89 -0.65
N LEU A 335 5.18 5.87 -1.14
CA LEU A 335 4.93 5.66 -2.57
C LEU A 335 4.19 6.83 -3.24
N GLU A 336 3.39 7.60 -2.48
CA GLU A 336 2.76 8.86 -2.94
C GLU A 336 3.73 9.83 -3.61
N SER A 337 5.00 9.80 -3.20
CA SER A 337 6.02 10.69 -3.75
C SER A 337 6.21 10.55 -5.26
N ALA A 338 5.96 9.38 -5.82
CA ALA A 338 6.00 9.17 -7.26
C ALA A 338 5.08 10.14 -8.00
N GLY A 339 3.85 10.30 -7.49
CA GLY A 339 2.85 11.18 -8.10
C GLY A 339 2.90 12.64 -7.64
N VAL A 340 3.32 12.89 -6.39
CA VAL A 340 3.26 14.22 -5.77
C VAL A 340 4.57 14.99 -5.90
N HIS A 341 5.69 14.35 -5.54
CA HIS A 341 6.97 15.04 -5.41
C HIS A 341 7.94 14.79 -6.59
N LEU A 342 7.94 13.59 -7.16
CA LEU A 342 8.91 13.17 -8.19
C LEU A 342 8.40 13.34 -9.62
N ARG A 343 7.18 13.84 -9.78
CA ARG A 343 6.50 14.00 -11.07
C ARG A 343 7.31 14.79 -12.09
N ASP A 344 8.02 15.82 -11.67
CA ASP A 344 8.82 16.72 -12.51
C ASP A 344 10.33 16.40 -12.47
N MET A 345 10.76 15.32 -11.80
CA MET A 345 12.16 14.89 -11.79
C MET A 345 12.64 14.61 -13.21
N LYS A 346 13.87 15.00 -13.55
CA LYS A 346 14.44 14.83 -14.90
C LYS A 346 14.97 13.44 -15.15
N SER A 347 15.63 12.88 -14.16
CA SER A 347 16.19 11.54 -14.19
C SER A 347 15.12 10.50 -13.90
N ASP A 348 15.24 9.32 -14.51
CA ASP A 348 14.36 8.19 -14.20
C ASP A 348 14.75 7.55 -12.87
N TYR A 349 13.80 6.86 -12.26
CA TYR A 349 13.99 6.14 -10.99
C TYR A 349 13.28 4.79 -11.01
N LEU A 350 13.74 3.87 -10.18
CA LEU A 350 13.02 2.63 -9.87
C LEU A 350 12.36 2.73 -8.48
N ILE A 351 11.32 1.93 -8.28
CA ILE A 351 10.68 1.74 -6.98
C ILE A 351 11.02 0.33 -6.51
N LEU A 352 11.49 0.24 -5.27
CA LEU A 352 11.88 -1.01 -4.62
C LEU A 352 11.17 -1.10 -3.27
N PRO A 353 10.89 -2.30 -2.74
CA PRO A 353 10.41 -2.41 -1.36
C PRO A 353 11.46 -1.89 -0.38
N MET A 354 11.08 -1.65 0.85
CA MET A 354 12.05 -1.46 1.94
C MET A 354 12.93 -2.71 2.06
N PRO A 355 14.24 -2.57 2.31
CA PRO A 355 15.14 -3.71 2.43
C PRO A 355 14.85 -4.49 3.71
N LYS A 356 14.77 -5.81 3.64
CA LYS A 356 14.65 -6.70 4.80
C LYS A 356 16.00 -6.92 5.51
N TYR A 357 15.98 -7.47 6.71
CA TYR A 357 17.22 -7.70 7.45
C TYR A 357 18.07 -8.82 6.89
N SER A 358 17.44 -9.99 6.58
CA SER A 358 18.14 -11.16 6.04
C SER A 358 17.38 -11.79 4.85
N GLU A 359 18.09 -12.63 4.06
CA GLU A 359 17.49 -13.32 2.90
C GLU A 359 16.38 -14.31 3.31
N ASP A 360 16.45 -14.87 4.51
CA ASP A 360 15.51 -15.88 5.01
C ASP A 360 14.18 -15.26 5.52
N GLU A 361 14.07 -13.94 5.61
CA GLU A 361 12.86 -13.24 6.05
C GLU A 361 11.98 -12.83 4.87
N ASP A 362 10.70 -12.55 5.16
CA ASP A 362 9.77 -11.98 4.19
C ASP A 362 9.93 -10.45 4.08
N TYR A 363 9.52 -9.88 2.97
CA TYR A 363 9.39 -8.43 2.87
C TYR A 363 8.21 -7.94 3.71
N ILE A 364 8.37 -6.80 4.36
CA ILE A 364 7.34 -6.10 5.11
C ILE A 364 7.29 -4.66 4.61
N SER A 365 6.12 -4.23 4.19
CA SER A 365 5.87 -2.87 3.69
C SER A 365 5.11 -2.07 4.74
N GLY A 366 5.84 -1.39 5.61
CA GLY A 366 5.26 -0.48 6.60
C GLY A 366 4.47 0.64 5.91
N VAL A 367 3.29 0.98 6.43
CA VAL A 367 2.45 2.03 5.85
C VAL A 367 2.40 3.26 6.75
N SER A 368 2.29 4.44 6.13
CA SER A 368 2.03 5.67 6.87
C SER A 368 0.63 5.66 7.46
N GLY A 369 0.52 5.77 8.77
CA GLY A 369 -0.75 5.85 9.46
C GLY A 369 -1.54 7.12 9.16
N TYR A 370 -0.89 8.18 8.65
CA TYR A 370 -1.53 9.45 8.26
C TYR A 370 -2.04 9.44 6.82
N VAL A 371 -1.28 8.88 5.90
CA VAL A 371 -1.62 8.86 4.46
C VAL A 371 -2.61 7.75 4.14
N SER A 372 -2.54 6.61 4.83
CA SER A 372 -3.47 5.50 4.61
C SER A 372 -4.89 5.85 5.01
N SER A 373 -5.85 5.48 4.17
CA SER A 373 -7.23 5.34 4.59
C SER A 373 -7.52 3.89 4.94
N PHE A 374 -7.77 3.66 6.20
CA PHE A 374 -8.29 2.38 6.68
C PHE A 374 -9.81 2.34 6.50
N ALA A 375 -10.35 1.14 6.38
CA ALA A 375 -11.77 0.89 6.32
C ALA A 375 -12.28 0.40 7.69
N ALA A 376 -13.33 1.01 8.19
CA ALA A 376 -14.02 0.62 9.41
C ALA A 376 -15.53 0.69 9.21
N VAL A 377 -16.28 -0.06 10.01
CA VAL A 377 -17.73 -0.16 9.95
C VAL A 377 -18.34 0.30 11.27
N PRO A 378 -19.35 1.19 11.27
CA PRO A 378 -20.05 1.58 12.51
C PRO A 378 -20.77 0.39 13.16
N ALA A 379 -20.79 0.34 14.49
CA ALA A 379 -21.36 -0.79 15.25
C ALA A 379 -22.86 -1.00 15.07
N THR A 380 -23.59 0.00 14.56
CA THR A 380 -25.07 -0.05 14.42
C THR A 380 -25.56 -0.57 13.07
N VAL A 381 -24.67 -1.00 12.16
CA VAL A 381 -25.06 -1.44 10.82
C VAL A 381 -25.83 -2.75 10.77
N ASP A 382 -26.57 -2.93 9.69
CA ASP A 382 -27.06 -4.26 9.28
C ASP A 382 -25.88 -5.05 8.69
N SER A 383 -25.37 -6.03 9.44
CA SER A 383 -24.15 -6.76 9.12
C SER A 383 -24.25 -7.59 7.84
N ASP A 384 -25.41 -8.21 7.55
CA ASP A 384 -25.61 -9.02 6.35
C ASP A 384 -25.57 -8.14 5.08
N PHE A 385 -26.26 -7.00 5.12
CA PHE A 385 -26.25 -6.06 4.00
C PHE A 385 -24.87 -5.40 3.83
N THR A 386 -24.33 -4.85 4.91
CA THR A 386 -23.08 -4.09 4.87
C THR A 386 -21.91 -4.98 4.50
N GLY A 387 -21.79 -6.16 5.13
CA GLY A 387 -20.71 -7.12 4.86
C GLY A 387 -20.69 -7.60 3.40
N PHE A 388 -21.88 -7.92 2.85
CA PHE A 388 -21.98 -8.34 1.46
C PHE A 388 -21.52 -7.23 0.48
N ILE A 389 -21.97 -5.98 0.68
CA ILE A 389 -21.57 -4.87 -0.20
C ILE A 389 -20.09 -4.55 -0.06
N LEU A 390 -19.53 -4.58 1.15
CA LEU A 390 -18.10 -4.39 1.38
C LEU A 390 -17.27 -5.44 0.65
N GLU A 391 -17.64 -6.72 0.74
CA GLU A 391 -16.93 -7.79 0.03
C GLU A 391 -17.04 -7.62 -1.49
N ALA A 392 -18.21 -7.21 -2.00
CA ALA A 392 -18.39 -6.93 -3.41
C ALA A 392 -17.51 -5.76 -3.89
N MET A 393 -17.46 -4.67 -3.12
CA MET A 393 -16.59 -3.52 -3.41
C MET A 393 -15.10 -3.90 -3.36
N ALA A 394 -14.69 -4.69 -2.37
CA ALA A 394 -13.30 -5.12 -2.20
C ALA A 394 -12.83 -5.99 -3.37
N ARG A 395 -13.62 -7.00 -3.76
CA ARG A 395 -13.31 -7.85 -4.93
C ARG A 395 -13.26 -7.05 -6.22
N TYR A 396 -14.26 -6.22 -6.47
CA TYR A 396 -14.27 -5.37 -7.68
C TYR A 396 -13.05 -4.44 -7.71
N SER A 397 -12.71 -3.83 -6.58
CA SER A 397 -11.55 -2.92 -6.49
C SER A 397 -10.23 -3.65 -6.74
N ASN A 398 -10.04 -4.84 -6.18
CA ASN A 398 -8.86 -5.64 -6.43
C ASN A 398 -8.68 -5.98 -7.92
N GLU A 399 -9.76 -6.32 -8.61
CA GLU A 399 -9.73 -6.67 -10.03
C GLU A 399 -9.54 -5.47 -10.96
N ASN A 400 -10.11 -4.32 -10.62
CA ASN A 400 -10.26 -3.21 -11.57
C ASN A 400 -9.59 -1.90 -11.12
N LEU A 401 -9.45 -1.62 -9.82
CA LEU A 401 -8.82 -0.40 -9.32
C LEU A 401 -7.33 -0.60 -9.02
N ARG A 402 -6.98 -1.71 -8.38
CA ARG A 402 -5.58 -2.02 -8.04
C ARG A 402 -4.65 -1.96 -9.26
N PRO A 403 -4.97 -2.57 -10.43
CA PRO A 403 -4.12 -2.45 -11.61
C PRO A 403 -3.97 -1.01 -12.14
N LEU A 404 -4.99 -0.16 -11.94
CA LEU A 404 -4.92 1.24 -12.34
C LEU A 404 -4.03 2.08 -11.42
N SER A 405 -3.84 1.67 -10.17
CA SER A 405 -2.91 2.33 -9.25
C SER A 405 -1.45 2.21 -9.73
N TYR A 406 -1.10 1.13 -10.44
CA TYR A 406 0.23 0.98 -11.06
C TYR A 406 0.46 2.08 -12.10
N ASP A 407 -0.56 2.39 -12.90
CA ASP A 407 -0.50 3.47 -13.87
C ASP A 407 -0.28 4.84 -13.22
N LEU A 408 -0.82 5.10 -12.03
CA LEU A 408 -0.60 6.36 -11.31
C LEU A 408 0.84 6.49 -10.85
N VAL A 409 1.43 5.39 -10.38
CA VAL A 409 2.81 5.35 -9.91
C VAL A 409 3.78 5.45 -11.09
N TYR A 410 3.52 4.72 -12.20
CA TYR A 410 4.45 4.62 -13.33
C TYR A 410 4.20 5.61 -14.47
N LYS A 411 3.07 6.32 -14.50
CA LYS A 411 2.72 7.21 -15.64
C LYS A 411 3.77 8.25 -15.97
N GLN A 412 4.77 8.39 -15.15
CA GLN A 412 5.58 9.58 -15.25
C GLN A 412 7.06 9.40 -15.54
N LYS A 413 7.74 8.26 -15.37
CA LYS A 413 9.16 8.13 -15.74
C LYS A 413 9.86 6.79 -15.41
N THR A 414 9.17 5.75 -15.02
CA THR A 414 9.81 4.45 -14.80
C THR A 414 9.75 3.59 -16.06
N SER A 415 10.76 2.79 -16.29
CA SER A 415 10.71 1.76 -17.33
C SER A 415 9.58 0.79 -16.99
N ARG A 416 8.51 0.80 -17.79
CA ARG A 416 7.39 -0.15 -17.64
C ARG A 416 7.87 -1.50 -18.16
N ASP A 417 8.37 -2.34 -17.27
CA ASP A 417 8.53 -3.76 -17.54
C ASP A 417 7.64 -4.59 -16.59
N GLU A 418 7.47 -5.85 -16.89
CA GLU A 418 6.65 -6.76 -16.06
C GLU A 418 7.20 -6.82 -14.62
N ARG A 419 8.52 -6.74 -14.42
CA ARG A 419 9.17 -6.78 -13.11
C ARG A 419 8.79 -5.61 -12.22
N SER A 420 8.55 -4.43 -12.80
CA SER A 420 8.08 -3.25 -12.06
C SER A 420 6.71 -3.51 -11.42
N ASN A 421 5.79 -4.19 -12.11
CA ASN A 421 4.49 -4.56 -11.56
C ASN A 421 4.63 -5.62 -10.46
N GLU A 422 5.49 -6.62 -10.64
CA GLU A 422 5.77 -7.64 -9.61
C GLU A 422 6.31 -7.02 -8.31
N ILE A 423 7.15 -5.98 -8.43
CA ILE A 423 7.65 -5.23 -7.26
C ILE A 423 6.51 -4.48 -6.55
N LEU A 424 5.59 -3.83 -7.29
CA LEU A 424 4.44 -3.18 -6.64
C LEU A 424 3.47 -4.19 -6.03
N ASP A 425 3.24 -5.32 -6.70
CA ASP A 425 2.45 -6.41 -6.10
C ASP A 425 3.08 -6.89 -4.79
N LEU A 426 4.40 -7.08 -4.77
CA LEU A 426 5.14 -7.45 -3.56
C LEU A 426 4.92 -6.42 -2.44
N ILE A 427 5.02 -5.12 -2.74
CA ILE A 427 4.79 -4.05 -1.76
C ILE A 427 3.34 -4.08 -1.25
N PHE A 428 2.36 -4.21 -2.14
CA PHE A 428 0.94 -4.17 -1.76
C PHE A 428 0.44 -5.45 -1.06
N ASP A 429 1.08 -6.59 -1.32
CA ASP A 429 0.72 -7.85 -0.67
C ASP A 429 1.34 -8.01 0.73
N THR A 430 2.30 -7.13 1.09
CA THR A 430 3.03 -7.18 2.37
C THR A 430 2.79 -5.96 3.27
N LEU A 431 1.65 -5.28 3.09
CA LEU A 431 1.28 -4.11 3.91
C LEU A 431 1.18 -4.45 5.39
N TYR A 432 1.78 -3.61 6.22
CA TYR A 432 1.87 -3.82 7.66
C TYR A 432 1.83 -2.52 8.45
N ILE A 433 1.33 -2.60 9.68
CA ILE A 433 1.47 -1.56 10.69
C ILE A 433 1.40 -2.20 12.10
N ASP A 434 2.29 -1.83 12.99
CA ASP A 434 2.28 -2.30 14.39
C ASP A 434 1.32 -1.46 15.26
N PHE A 435 0.70 -2.07 16.25
CA PHE A 435 -0.15 -1.40 17.25
C PHE A 435 0.52 -0.18 17.90
N PHE A 436 1.82 -0.23 18.18
CA PHE A 436 2.51 0.90 18.82
C PHE A 436 2.56 2.15 17.95
N VAL A 437 2.41 2.02 16.62
CA VAL A 437 2.46 3.15 15.70
C VAL A 437 1.31 4.12 15.98
N PHE A 438 0.12 3.60 16.17
CA PHE A 438 -1.08 4.43 16.33
C PHE A 438 -1.54 4.63 17.78
N TYR A 439 -1.18 3.72 18.69
CA TYR A 439 -1.42 3.93 20.13
C TYR A 439 -0.25 4.61 20.85
N ASP A 440 0.93 4.65 20.26
CA ASP A 440 2.17 5.23 20.83
C ASP A 440 2.37 4.88 22.31
N PHE A 441 2.19 3.62 22.67
CA PHE A 441 2.22 3.12 24.03
C PHE A 441 3.35 3.75 24.88
N GLY A 442 3.00 4.76 25.70
CA GLY A 442 3.92 5.42 26.60
C GLY A 442 5.11 6.13 25.93
N GLY A 443 5.03 6.44 24.62
CA GLY A 443 6.07 7.14 23.86
C GLY A 443 7.05 6.22 23.13
N LEU A 444 6.66 5.01 22.77
CA LEU A 444 7.53 4.06 22.04
C LEU A 444 8.02 4.61 20.68
N ARG A 445 7.21 5.40 19.96
CA ARG A 445 7.66 6.05 18.71
C ARG A 445 8.84 7.01 18.97
N THR A 446 8.79 7.74 20.07
CA THR A 446 9.91 8.59 20.49
C THR A 446 11.14 7.75 20.79
N ALA A 447 11.00 6.60 21.46
CA ALA A 447 12.11 5.69 21.75
C ALA A 447 12.80 5.22 20.46
N VAL A 448 12.03 4.80 19.45
CA VAL A 448 12.55 4.39 18.14
C VAL A 448 13.33 5.53 17.47
N THR A 449 12.76 6.73 17.43
CA THR A 449 13.41 7.92 16.87
C THR A 449 14.73 8.26 17.58
N GLU A 450 14.76 8.15 18.91
CA GLU A 450 15.97 8.38 19.69
C GLU A 450 17.06 7.34 19.42
N ILE A 451 16.69 6.08 19.26
CA ILE A 451 17.63 5.01 18.92
C ILE A 451 18.18 5.25 17.50
N ILE A 452 17.34 5.41 16.51
CA ILE A 452 17.76 5.42 15.09
C ILE A 452 18.48 6.73 14.72
N PHE A 453 17.93 7.89 15.05
CA PHE A 453 18.49 9.18 14.61
C PHE A 453 19.38 9.90 15.62
N LYS A 454 19.33 9.51 16.90
CA LYS A 454 20.12 10.17 17.97
C LYS A 454 21.16 9.25 18.60
N ASP A 455 21.40 8.10 18.00
CA ASP A 455 22.38 7.10 18.45
C ASP A 455 22.26 6.76 19.94
N LYS A 456 21.03 6.73 20.49
CA LYS A 456 20.84 6.37 21.89
C LYS A 456 20.98 4.87 22.10
N PRO A 457 21.57 4.44 23.24
CA PRO A 457 21.70 3.02 23.51
C PRO A 457 20.33 2.32 23.57
N ILE A 458 20.16 1.23 22.85
CA ILE A 458 18.90 0.52 22.65
C ILE A 458 18.26 0.14 23.99
N SER A 459 18.95 -0.70 24.78
CA SER A 459 18.41 -1.25 26.02
C SER A 459 17.96 -0.16 27.00
N SER A 460 18.82 0.80 27.32
CA SER A 460 18.48 1.85 28.29
C SER A 460 17.39 2.81 27.78
N THR A 461 17.28 2.98 26.47
CA THR A 461 16.22 3.79 25.88
C THR A 461 14.88 3.05 26.00
N ILE A 462 14.82 1.77 25.60
CA ILE A 462 13.61 0.96 25.76
C ILE A 462 13.19 0.83 27.24
N ASP A 463 14.11 0.54 28.14
CA ASP A 463 13.84 0.42 29.58
C ASP A 463 13.15 1.67 30.16
N ARG A 464 13.54 2.86 29.70
CA ARG A 464 12.94 4.13 30.13
C ARG A 464 11.45 4.24 29.80
N TYR A 465 10.98 3.67 28.67
CA TYR A 465 9.61 3.72 28.23
C TYR A 465 8.78 2.50 28.64
N SER A 466 9.42 1.36 28.96
CA SER A 466 8.79 0.05 29.18
C SER A 466 7.63 0.07 30.18
N SER A 467 7.80 0.72 31.33
CA SER A 467 6.76 0.74 32.37
C SER A 467 5.50 1.51 31.95
N ALA A 468 5.67 2.62 31.22
CA ALA A 468 4.53 3.39 30.71
C ALA A 468 3.87 2.66 29.54
N ALA A 469 4.68 2.06 28.66
CA ALA A 469 4.22 1.27 27.53
C ALA A 469 3.37 0.08 27.98
N GLN A 470 3.86 -0.73 28.92
CA GLN A 470 3.12 -1.90 29.39
C GLN A 470 1.78 -1.51 30.01
N LYS A 471 1.71 -0.46 30.82
CA LYS A 471 0.43 0.03 31.37
C LYS A 471 -0.56 0.47 30.29
N ALA A 472 -0.07 1.09 29.22
CA ALA A 472 -0.93 1.52 28.13
C ALA A 472 -1.41 0.31 27.31
N ILE A 473 -0.57 -0.70 27.10
CA ILE A 473 -0.92 -1.97 26.48
C ILE A 473 -1.98 -2.71 27.31
N ASP A 474 -1.74 -2.88 28.61
CA ASP A 474 -2.71 -3.56 29.51
C ASP A 474 -4.07 -2.88 29.45
N LYS A 475 -4.10 -1.54 29.47
CA LYS A 475 -5.34 -0.77 29.32
C LYS A 475 -6.02 -0.97 27.97
N LEU A 476 -5.25 -1.08 26.87
CA LEU A 476 -5.82 -1.39 25.55
C LEU A 476 -6.49 -2.75 25.56
N VAL A 477 -5.79 -3.78 26.01
CA VAL A 477 -6.28 -5.17 26.05
C VAL A 477 -7.55 -5.32 26.89
N GLU A 478 -7.66 -4.56 28.00
CA GLU A 478 -8.86 -4.55 28.84
C GLU A 478 -10.10 -3.97 28.13
N ASN A 479 -9.94 -3.15 27.09
CA ASN A 479 -11.01 -2.43 26.41
C ASN A 479 -11.17 -2.81 24.94
N TRP A 480 -10.39 -3.80 24.46
CA TRP A 480 -10.44 -4.26 23.07
C TRP A 480 -11.56 -5.23 22.76
#